data_5255cabe153ac17e6ecdcca01dc26f4e
#
_entry.id   5255cabe153ac17e6ecdcca01dc26f4e
#
_cell.length_a   1.000
_cell.length_b   1.000
_cell.length_c   1.000
_cell.angle_alpha   90.00
_cell.angle_beta   90.00
_cell.angle_gamma   90.00
#
_symmetry.space_group_name_H-M   'P 1'
#
loop_
_entity.id
_entity.type
_entity.pdbx_description
1 polymer ?
#
loop_
_entity_poly.entity_id
_entity_poly.type
_entity_poly.pdbx_seq_one_letter_code
_entity_poly.pdbx_strand_id
1 'polypeptide(L)'
;MKRSKISCQTNQARLEGVKNVIIREYRPSDCKYLAELFYQTVHSINAKDYTDEQLNVWATGNVNINEWNQSLSEHFTLVAIKGGIIAGFGDIDKTGYLDRLYVHKDYQSQGIAAAICDKLEHAFEVSKITTHASITAKPFFLHRGYNIIKEQQVIRSNIPLTNYIMEKPL
;
A
#
# COMPACT_ATOMS: atom_id res chain seq x y z
N MET A 1 18.57 28.80 18.81
CA MET A 1 18.81 28.64 17.35
C MET A 1 19.26 27.23 16.97
N LYS A 2 18.52 26.15 17.32
CA LYS A 2 18.90 24.74 16.99
C LYS A 2 17.78 23.92 16.30
N ARG A 3 16.64 24.53 15.92
CA ARG A 3 15.49 23.80 15.33
C ARG A 3 15.46 23.73 13.79
N SER A 4 16.25 24.49 13.05
CA SER A 4 16.19 24.55 11.59
C SER A 4 17.08 23.54 10.84
N LYS A 5 18.08 22.95 11.50
CA LYS A 5 19.01 22.00 10.84
C LYS A 5 18.48 20.56 10.78
N ILE A 6 17.63 20.15 11.72
CA ILE A 6 17.11 18.77 11.78
C ILE A 6 16.03 18.54 10.72
N SER A 7 15.17 19.53 10.43
CA SER A 7 14.12 19.41 9.41
C SER A 7 14.67 19.38 7.97
N CYS A 8 15.80 20.01 7.73
CA CYS A 8 16.43 20.04 6.40
C CYS A 8 17.12 18.70 6.08
N GLN A 9 17.79 18.10 7.07
CA GLN A 9 18.45 16.80 6.89
C GLN A 9 17.46 15.65 6.71
N THR A 10 16.32 15.65 7.39
CA THR A 10 15.25 14.65 7.22
C THR A 10 14.58 14.76 5.85
N ASN A 11 14.40 15.96 5.31
CA ASN A 11 13.85 16.13 3.96
C ASN A 11 14.87 15.74 2.87
N GLN A 12 16.14 16.00 3.07
CA GLN A 12 17.19 15.66 2.11
C GLN A 12 17.42 14.14 2.04
N ALA A 13 17.45 13.46 3.18
CA ALA A 13 17.53 12.00 3.25
C ALA A 13 16.26 11.33 2.66
N ARG A 14 15.08 11.95 2.82
CA ARG A 14 13.83 11.49 2.22
C ARG A 14 13.83 11.64 0.69
N LEU A 15 14.37 12.73 0.17
CA LEU A 15 14.52 12.98 -1.27
C LEU A 15 15.61 12.08 -1.90
N GLU A 16 16.69 11.78 -1.19
CA GLU A 16 17.72 10.85 -1.63
C GLU A 16 17.25 9.40 -1.62
N GLY A 17 16.41 9.02 -0.65
CA GLY A 17 15.78 7.70 -0.57
C GLY A 17 14.84 7.38 -1.76
N VAL A 18 14.14 8.38 -2.29
CA VAL A 18 13.24 8.26 -3.45
C VAL A 18 14.00 8.29 -4.79
N LYS A 19 15.17 8.90 -4.85
CA LYS A 19 15.96 9.06 -6.10
C LYS A 19 16.36 7.75 -6.78
N ASN A 20 16.28 6.62 -6.09
CA ASN A 20 16.66 5.31 -6.62
C ASN A 20 15.49 4.31 -6.72
N VAL A 21 14.23 4.79 -6.67
CA VAL A 21 13.05 3.94 -6.84
C VAL A 21 12.55 4.04 -8.27
N ILE A 22 12.43 2.90 -8.95
CA ILE A 22 11.83 2.78 -10.27
C ILE A 22 10.40 2.29 -10.10
N ILE A 23 9.43 3.05 -10.60
CA ILE A 23 8.02 2.63 -10.67
C ILE A 23 7.73 2.15 -12.08
N ARG A 24 7.26 0.91 -12.21
CA ARG A 24 6.84 0.32 -13.48
C ARG A 24 5.52 -0.41 -13.36
N GLU A 25 4.90 -0.70 -14.47
CA GLU A 25 3.72 -1.54 -14.51
C GLU A 25 4.04 -2.99 -14.09
N TYR A 26 3.02 -3.63 -13.55
CA TYR A 26 3.00 -5.04 -13.16
C TYR A 26 3.25 -5.96 -14.37
N ARG A 27 3.87 -7.10 -14.10
CA ARG A 27 4.03 -8.22 -15.03
C ARG A 27 3.59 -9.52 -14.36
N PRO A 28 2.98 -10.48 -15.05
CA PRO A 28 2.57 -11.76 -14.45
C PRO A 28 3.70 -12.49 -13.69
N SER A 29 4.94 -12.33 -14.15
CA SER A 29 6.12 -12.87 -13.45
C SER A 29 6.37 -12.30 -12.06
N ASP A 30 5.77 -11.13 -11.73
CA ASP A 30 5.90 -10.50 -10.41
C ASP A 30 4.96 -11.14 -9.39
N CYS A 31 3.87 -11.79 -9.82
CA CYS A 31 2.75 -12.19 -8.96
C CYS A 31 3.17 -12.92 -7.69
N LYS A 32 4.06 -13.91 -7.81
CA LYS A 32 4.56 -14.69 -6.66
C LYS A 32 5.33 -13.81 -5.67
N TYR A 33 6.13 -12.88 -6.16
CA TYR A 33 6.89 -11.94 -5.32
C TYR A 33 5.96 -10.95 -4.61
N LEU A 34 4.90 -10.49 -5.29
CA LEU A 34 3.91 -9.61 -4.67
C LEU A 34 3.11 -10.33 -3.59
N ALA A 35 2.73 -11.58 -3.82
CA ALA A 35 2.06 -12.42 -2.82
C ALA A 35 2.93 -12.63 -1.57
N GLU A 36 4.21 -12.91 -1.75
CA GLU A 36 5.17 -13.05 -0.65
C GLU A 36 5.38 -11.71 0.09
N LEU A 37 5.55 -10.61 -0.63
CA LEU A 37 5.67 -9.28 -0.04
C LEU A 37 4.44 -8.92 0.78
N PHE A 38 3.24 -9.17 0.26
CA PHE A 38 1.98 -8.99 0.97
C PHE A 38 1.96 -9.76 2.29
N TYR A 39 2.25 -11.07 2.25
CA TYR A 39 2.29 -11.92 3.44
C TYR A 39 3.26 -11.38 4.49
N GLN A 40 4.51 -11.15 4.10
CA GLN A 40 5.55 -10.67 5.01
C GLN A 40 5.22 -9.30 5.59
N THR A 41 4.66 -8.38 4.81
CA THR A 41 4.28 -7.05 5.28
C THR A 41 3.14 -7.12 6.29
N VAL A 42 2.09 -7.89 6.01
CA VAL A 42 0.97 -8.06 6.94
C VAL A 42 1.45 -8.64 8.27
N HIS A 43 2.25 -9.70 8.25
CA HIS A 43 2.73 -10.37 9.46
C HIS A 43 3.84 -9.63 10.22
N SER A 44 4.42 -8.58 9.67
CA SER A 44 5.45 -7.77 10.35
C SER A 44 4.98 -6.36 10.67
N ILE A 45 4.53 -5.60 9.67
CA ILE A 45 4.19 -4.18 9.82
C ILE A 45 2.80 -3.99 10.44
N ASN A 46 1.83 -4.80 10.03
CA ASN A 46 0.46 -4.72 10.57
C ASN A 46 0.31 -5.40 11.93
N ALA A 47 1.28 -6.21 12.36
CA ALA A 47 1.26 -6.93 13.63
C ALA A 47 1.16 -6.03 14.88
N LYS A 48 1.53 -4.76 14.77
CA LYS A 48 1.36 -3.79 15.86
C LYS A 48 -0.09 -3.39 16.13
N ASP A 49 -0.98 -3.56 15.15
CA ASP A 49 -2.37 -3.07 15.17
C ASP A 49 -3.42 -4.19 15.09
N TYR A 50 -3.00 -5.43 14.83
CA TYR A 50 -3.85 -6.60 14.66
C TYR A 50 -3.32 -7.80 15.43
N THR A 51 -4.21 -8.68 15.90
CA THR A 51 -3.84 -9.93 16.56
C THR A 51 -3.30 -10.95 15.56
N ASP A 52 -2.55 -11.95 16.05
CA ASP A 52 -2.05 -13.04 15.22
C ASP A 52 -3.18 -13.78 14.47
N GLU A 53 -4.33 -13.97 15.14
CA GLU A 53 -5.50 -14.59 14.53
C GLU A 53 -6.05 -13.75 13.36
N GLN A 54 -6.11 -12.43 13.53
CA GLN A 54 -6.52 -11.49 12.46
C GLN A 54 -5.52 -11.48 11.30
N LEU A 55 -4.22 -11.48 11.57
CA LEU A 55 -3.18 -11.53 10.55
C LEU A 55 -3.24 -12.84 9.74
N ASN A 56 -3.48 -13.96 10.41
CA ASN A 56 -3.55 -15.28 9.77
C ASN A 56 -4.74 -15.42 8.81
N VAL A 57 -5.89 -14.81 9.11
CA VAL A 57 -7.05 -14.83 8.19
C VAL A 57 -6.94 -13.75 7.10
N TRP A 58 -6.19 -12.68 7.33
CA TRP A 58 -5.95 -11.64 6.34
C TRP A 58 -4.94 -12.08 5.28
N ALA A 59 -3.80 -12.59 5.70
CA ALA A 59 -2.72 -13.07 4.83
C ALA A 59 -2.35 -14.51 5.23
N THR A 60 -3.03 -15.48 4.60
CA THR A 60 -2.92 -16.90 4.93
C THR A 60 -1.60 -17.54 4.50
N GLY A 61 -0.83 -16.89 3.62
CA GLY A 61 0.34 -17.46 2.96
C GLY A 61 0.03 -18.39 1.77
N ASN A 62 -1.26 -18.64 1.50
CA ASN A 62 -1.73 -19.53 0.42
C ASN A 62 -2.72 -18.80 -0.48
N VAL A 63 -2.28 -17.73 -1.15
CA VAL A 63 -3.12 -17.06 -2.14
C VAL A 63 -3.23 -17.90 -3.41
N ASN A 64 -4.40 -17.88 -4.06
CA ASN A 64 -4.55 -18.43 -5.38
C ASN A 64 -3.81 -17.51 -6.39
N ILE A 65 -2.66 -17.97 -6.86
CA ILE A 65 -1.79 -17.17 -7.76
C ILE A 65 -2.50 -16.81 -9.07
N ASN A 66 -3.36 -17.68 -9.60
CA ASN A 66 -4.09 -17.41 -10.84
C ASN A 66 -5.12 -16.29 -10.64
N GLU A 67 -5.89 -16.32 -9.55
CA GLU A 67 -6.84 -15.27 -9.21
C GLU A 67 -6.15 -13.95 -8.91
N TRP A 68 -5.03 -13.99 -8.19
CA TRP A 68 -4.22 -12.81 -7.92
C TRP A 68 -3.67 -12.19 -9.20
N ASN A 69 -3.08 -13.02 -10.08
CA ASN A 69 -2.57 -12.56 -11.36
C ASN A 69 -3.67 -11.96 -12.24
N GLN A 70 -4.85 -12.58 -12.27
CA GLN A 70 -6.00 -12.03 -12.99
C GLN A 70 -6.38 -10.65 -12.44
N SER A 71 -6.62 -10.54 -11.12
CA SER A 71 -6.99 -9.29 -10.47
C SER A 71 -5.96 -8.17 -10.69
N LEU A 72 -4.66 -8.48 -10.51
CA LEU A 72 -3.57 -7.52 -10.73
C LEU A 72 -3.44 -7.09 -12.20
N SER A 73 -3.78 -7.98 -13.14
CA SER A 73 -3.76 -7.69 -14.58
C SER A 73 -4.98 -6.88 -15.05
N GLU A 74 -6.13 -7.04 -14.40
CA GLU A 74 -7.36 -6.28 -14.69
C GLU A 74 -7.31 -4.85 -14.13
N HIS A 75 -6.58 -4.64 -13.03
CA HIS A 75 -6.35 -3.33 -12.44
C HIS A 75 -5.15 -2.63 -13.08
N PHE A 76 -5.06 -1.32 -12.91
CA PHE A 76 -3.81 -0.59 -13.15
C PHE A 76 -2.88 -0.81 -11.96
N THR A 77 -1.94 -1.71 -12.12
CA THR A 77 -1.05 -2.15 -11.05
C THR A 77 0.37 -1.67 -11.29
N LEU A 78 0.96 -1.06 -10.28
CA LEU A 78 2.32 -0.55 -10.27
C LEU A 78 3.20 -1.28 -9.27
N VAL A 79 4.44 -1.51 -9.68
CA VAL A 79 5.49 -2.16 -8.88
C VAL A 79 6.66 -1.19 -8.69
N ALA A 80 7.10 -1.03 -7.46
CA ALA A 80 8.26 -0.23 -7.10
C ALA A 80 9.49 -1.13 -6.97
N ILE A 81 10.54 -0.79 -7.69
CA ILE A 81 11.84 -1.50 -7.65
C ILE A 81 12.86 -0.59 -6.98
N LYS A 82 13.58 -1.11 -5.99
CA LYS A 82 14.70 -0.44 -5.35
C LYS A 82 15.87 -1.42 -5.19
N GLY A 83 17.05 -1.05 -5.71
CA GLY A 83 18.22 -1.93 -5.65
C GLY A 83 18.02 -3.29 -6.33
N GLY A 84 17.19 -3.36 -7.39
CA GLY A 84 16.87 -4.61 -8.09
C GLY A 84 15.82 -5.49 -7.38
N ILE A 85 15.30 -5.06 -6.25
CA ILE A 85 14.31 -5.80 -5.44
C ILE A 85 12.93 -5.13 -5.57
N ILE A 86 11.85 -5.93 -5.60
CA ILE A 86 10.50 -5.42 -5.48
C ILE A 86 10.31 -4.89 -4.05
N ALA A 87 10.22 -3.57 -3.93
CA ALA A 87 10.13 -2.87 -2.65
C ALA A 87 8.71 -2.45 -2.28
N GLY A 88 7.76 -2.56 -3.22
CA GLY A 88 6.36 -2.26 -2.98
C GLY A 88 5.50 -2.42 -4.23
N PHE A 89 4.20 -2.43 -4.05
CA PHE A 89 3.22 -2.43 -5.14
C PHE A 89 1.89 -1.81 -4.68
N GLY A 90 1.09 -1.43 -5.64
CA GLY A 90 -0.28 -0.98 -5.42
C GLY A 90 -1.08 -1.05 -6.71
N ASP A 91 -2.38 -1.09 -6.58
CA ASP A 91 -3.29 -1.16 -7.71
C ASP A 91 -4.57 -0.36 -7.49
N ILE A 92 -5.14 0.08 -8.60
CA ILE A 92 -6.38 0.85 -8.65
C ILE A 92 -7.23 0.37 -9.82
N ASP A 93 -8.54 0.32 -9.61
CA ASP A 93 -9.48 0.02 -10.69
C ASP A 93 -9.99 1.28 -11.41
N LYS A 94 -10.77 1.10 -12.47
CA LYS A 94 -11.33 2.18 -13.30
C LYS A 94 -12.33 3.08 -12.56
N THR A 95 -12.83 2.66 -11.42
CA THR A 95 -13.76 3.45 -10.60
C THR A 95 -13.04 4.41 -9.65
N GLY A 96 -11.72 4.31 -9.56
CA GLY A 96 -10.91 5.04 -8.60
C GLY A 96 -10.79 4.34 -7.25
N TYR A 97 -11.09 3.03 -7.18
CA TYR A 97 -10.88 2.23 -5.98
C TYR A 97 -9.44 1.71 -5.92
N LEU A 98 -8.66 2.26 -4.99
CA LEU A 98 -7.31 1.81 -4.66
C LEU A 98 -7.42 0.61 -3.72
N ASP A 99 -7.17 -0.58 -4.27
CA ASP A 99 -7.43 -1.86 -3.60
C ASP A 99 -6.24 -2.31 -2.74
N ARG A 100 -5.03 -2.34 -3.31
CA ARG A 100 -3.82 -2.78 -2.61
C ARG A 100 -2.75 -1.69 -2.58
N LEU A 101 -2.07 -1.59 -1.47
CA LEU A 101 -0.87 -0.77 -1.31
C LEU A 101 0.00 -1.40 -0.23
N TYR A 102 1.07 -2.03 -0.63
CA TYR A 102 2.00 -2.70 0.28
C TYR A 102 3.45 -2.32 -0.02
N VAL A 103 4.20 -2.01 1.02
CA VAL A 103 5.63 -1.73 0.96
C VAL A 103 6.37 -2.79 1.76
N HIS A 104 7.43 -3.34 1.18
CA HIS A 104 8.27 -4.35 1.80
C HIS A 104 8.72 -3.90 3.20
N LYS A 105 8.73 -4.83 4.15
CA LYS A 105 9.00 -4.55 5.58
C LYS A 105 10.31 -3.80 5.83
N ASP A 106 11.36 -4.05 5.04
CA ASP A 106 12.67 -3.43 5.17
C ASP A 106 12.80 -2.10 4.42
N TYR A 107 11.77 -1.68 3.69
CA TYR A 107 11.75 -0.46 2.87
C TYR A 107 10.68 0.55 3.33
N GLN A 108 10.19 0.40 4.55
CA GLN A 108 9.21 1.31 5.14
C GLN A 108 9.76 2.73 5.30
N SER A 109 8.87 3.73 5.29
CA SER A 109 9.20 5.15 5.54
C SER A 109 10.22 5.77 4.57
N GLN A 110 10.39 5.20 3.38
CA GLN A 110 11.31 5.68 2.34
C GLN A 110 10.59 6.37 1.16
N GLY A 111 9.32 6.73 1.32
CA GLY A 111 8.53 7.41 0.29
C GLY A 111 7.98 6.51 -0.82
N ILE A 112 8.16 5.19 -0.74
CA ILE A 112 7.72 4.24 -1.80
C ILE A 112 6.21 4.23 -1.96
N ALA A 113 5.44 4.16 -0.87
CA ALA A 113 3.98 4.22 -0.92
C ALA A 113 3.50 5.52 -1.55
N ALA A 114 4.12 6.67 -1.20
CA ALA A 114 3.79 7.95 -1.79
C ALA A 114 4.06 7.97 -3.30
N ALA A 115 5.22 7.48 -3.74
CA ALA A 115 5.58 7.42 -5.16
C ALA A 115 4.64 6.54 -5.99
N ILE A 116 4.15 5.42 -5.43
CA ILE A 116 3.13 4.58 -6.06
C ILE A 116 1.80 5.34 -6.14
N CYS A 117 1.32 5.89 -5.02
CA CYS A 117 0.05 6.63 -4.98
C CYS A 117 0.02 7.84 -5.89
N ASP A 118 1.14 8.59 -6.03
CA ASP A 118 1.23 9.73 -6.94
C ASP A 118 0.89 9.37 -8.39
N LYS A 119 1.18 8.13 -8.80
CA LYS A 119 0.84 7.64 -10.14
C LYS A 119 -0.56 7.00 -10.17
N LEU A 120 -0.95 6.23 -9.15
CA LEU A 120 -2.26 5.57 -9.12
C LEU A 120 -3.41 6.59 -9.05
N GLU A 121 -3.27 7.63 -8.24
CA GLU A 121 -4.29 8.67 -8.06
C GLU A 121 -4.58 9.47 -9.35
N HIS A 122 -3.69 9.40 -10.34
CA HIS A 122 -3.85 10.07 -11.65
C HIS A 122 -4.03 9.09 -12.81
N ALA A 123 -4.27 7.80 -12.52
CA ALA A 123 -4.36 6.77 -13.55
C ALA A 123 -5.66 6.87 -14.38
N PHE A 124 -6.73 7.39 -13.80
CA PHE A 124 -8.04 7.49 -14.43
C PHE A 124 -8.69 8.86 -14.18
N GLU A 125 -9.52 9.30 -15.10
CA GLU A 125 -10.33 10.51 -14.92
C GLU A 125 -11.53 10.20 -14.04
N VAL A 126 -11.35 10.37 -12.74
CA VAL A 126 -12.38 10.17 -11.71
C VAL A 126 -12.47 11.38 -10.79
N SER A 127 -13.61 11.60 -10.18
CA SER A 127 -13.81 12.76 -9.28
C SER A 127 -13.24 12.54 -7.87
N LYS A 128 -12.96 11.29 -7.52
CA LYS A 128 -12.43 10.93 -6.21
C LYS A 128 -11.73 9.56 -6.26
N ILE A 129 -10.79 9.37 -5.34
CA ILE A 129 -10.19 8.07 -5.04
C ILE A 129 -10.80 7.54 -3.75
N THR A 130 -11.12 6.25 -3.74
CA THR A 130 -11.59 5.54 -2.54
C THR A 130 -10.64 4.41 -2.18
N THR A 131 -10.58 4.07 -0.90
CA THR A 131 -9.81 2.92 -0.40
C THR A 131 -10.40 2.39 0.90
N HIS A 132 -10.13 1.11 1.20
CA HIS A 132 -10.39 0.53 2.50
C HIS A 132 -9.07 0.37 3.25
N ALA A 133 -8.72 1.39 4.04
CA ALA A 133 -7.44 1.45 4.74
C ALA A 133 -7.45 0.61 6.01
N SER A 134 -6.40 -0.15 6.24
CA SER A 134 -6.15 -0.80 7.54
C SER A 134 -5.94 0.23 8.65
N ILE A 135 -6.02 -0.21 9.92
CA ILE A 135 -5.64 0.64 11.07
C ILE A 135 -4.22 1.19 10.86
N THR A 136 -3.31 0.35 10.40
CA THR A 136 -1.90 0.69 10.16
C THR A 136 -1.72 1.72 9.04
N ALA A 137 -2.49 1.60 7.94
CA ALA A 137 -2.37 2.46 6.77
C ALA A 137 -3.15 3.79 6.91
N LYS A 138 -4.15 3.84 7.79
CA LYS A 138 -5.00 5.03 8.00
C LYS A 138 -4.20 6.33 8.15
N PRO A 139 -3.15 6.43 9.00
CA PRO A 139 -2.37 7.67 9.14
C PRO A 139 -1.71 8.12 7.84
N PHE A 140 -1.23 7.20 7.02
CA PHE A 140 -0.65 7.51 5.71
C PHE A 140 -1.67 8.16 4.78
N PHE A 141 -2.88 7.59 4.69
CA PHE A 141 -3.94 8.14 3.84
C PHE A 141 -4.47 9.47 4.35
N LEU A 142 -4.63 9.66 5.67
CA LEU A 142 -4.98 10.95 6.26
C LEU A 142 -3.96 12.03 5.87
N HIS A 143 -2.67 11.71 5.96
CA HIS A 143 -1.60 12.64 5.58
C HIS A 143 -1.60 12.99 4.08
N ARG A 144 -2.14 12.10 3.24
CA ARG A 144 -2.33 12.33 1.79
C ARG A 144 -3.61 13.11 1.44
N GLY A 145 -4.40 13.51 2.42
CA GLY A 145 -5.64 14.26 2.19
C GLY A 145 -6.89 13.41 2.00
N TYR A 146 -6.83 12.12 2.36
CA TYR A 146 -8.03 11.28 2.43
C TYR A 146 -8.82 11.61 3.71
N ASN A 147 -10.15 11.54 3.60
CA ASN A 147 -11.07 11.69 4.71
C ASN A 147 -11.65 10.33 5.09
N ILE A 148 -11.85 10.09 6.39
CA ILE A 148 -12.54 8.90 6.88
C ILE A 148 -14.04 9.09 6.63
N ILE A 149 -14.65 8.17 5.87
CA ILE A 149 -16.09 8.13 5.65
C ILE A 149 -16.76 7.23 6.69
N LYS A 150 -16.13 6.08 6.98
CA LYS A 150 -16.69 5.10 7.92
C LYS A 150 -15.61 4.18 8.46
N GLU A 151 -15.66 3.89 9.76
CA GLU A 151 -15.01 2.71 10.32
C GLU A 151 -15.92 1.50 10.12
N GLN A 152 -15.37 0.37 9.74
CA GLN A 152 -16.13 -0.87 9.56
C GLN A 152 -15.34 -2.09 10.02
N GLN A 153 -16.06 -3.19 10.20
CA GLN A 153 -15.47 -4.51 10.41
C GLN A 153 -15.78 -5.41 9.22
N VAL A 154 -14.72 -6.00 8.68
CA VAL A 154 -14.80 -7.01 7.62
C VAL A 154 -14.61 -8.38 8.26
N ILE A 155 -15.54 -9.31 8.03
CA ILE A 155 -15.45 -10.65 8.58
C ILE A 155 -14.71 -11.56 7.59
N ARG A 156 -13.61 -12.18 8.04
CA ARG A 156 -12.88 -13.20 7.30
C ARG A 156 -12.77 -14.45 8.16
N SER A 157 -13.28 -15.59 7.68
CA SER A 157 -13.30 -16.85 8.44
C SER A 157 -13.84 -16.68 9.86
N ASN A 158 -14.94 -15.93 10.03
CA ASN A 158 -15.59 -15.55 11.29
C ASN A 158 -14.75 -14.63 12.21
N ILE A 159 -13.61 -14.11 11.76
CA ILE A 159 -12.77 -13.17 12.49
C ILE A 159 -13.04 -11.74 11.98
N PRO A 160 -13.41 -10.79 12.85
CA PRO A 160 -13.59 -9.40 12.47
C PRO A 160 -12.24 -8.68 12.34
N LEU A 161 -12.07 -7.94 11.23
CA LEU A 161 -10.95 -7.03 11.00
C LEU A 161 -11.48 -5.61 10.84
N THR A 162 -11.01 -4.72 11.67
CA THR A 162 -11.32 -3.29 11.55
C THR A 162 -10.55 -2.66 10.40
N ASN A 163 -11.25 -1.92 9.55
CA ASN A 163 -10.66 -1.04 8.56
C ASN A 163 -11.51 0.23 8.39
N TYR A 164 -11.06 1.14 7.52
CA TYR A 164 -11.66 2.45 7.31
C TYR A 164 -11.95 2.66 5.83
N ILE A 165 -13.21 2.95 5.50
CA ILE A 165 -13.56 3.48 4.18
C ILE A 165 -13.07 4.93 4.15
N MET A 166 -12.20 5.25 3.21
CA MET A 166 -11.60 6.58 3.07
C MET A 166 -11.74 7.09 1.64
N GLU A 167 -11.90 8.40 1.49
CA GLU A 167 -12.04 9.05 0.19
C GLU A 167 -11.16 10.28 0.10
N LYS A 168 -10.62 10.53 -1.10
CA LYS A 168 -9.91 11.75 -1.47
C LYS A 168 -10.56 12.35 -2.72
N PRO A 169 -11.21 13.52 -2.63
CA PRO A 169 -11.64 14.29 -3.81
C PRO A 169 -10.42 14.71 -4.64
N LEU A 170 -10.56 14.71 -5.96
CA LEU A 170 -9.53 15.15 -6.90
C LEU A 170 -9.86 16.52 -7.51
#